data_180b316480b382fec0269562cce375b5
#
_entry.id   180b316480b382fec0269562cce375b5
#
_cell.length_a   1.000
_cell.length_b   1.000
_cell.length_c   1.000
_cell.angle_alpha   90.00
_cell.angle_beta   90.00
_cell.angle_gamma   90.00
#
_symmetry.space_group_name_H-M   'P 1'
#
loop_
_entity.id
_entity.type
_entity.pdbx_description
1 polymer ?
#
loop_
_entity_poly.entity_id
_entity_poly.type
_entity_poly.pdbx_seq_one_letter_code
_entity_poly.pdbx_strand_id
1 'polypeptide(L)'
;VGRKGAFKDRPLWRRLQTIHHEIKEGRFPNATGLAAALDVSTKTVQRDLDYLRNELAAPIEFDREQNGYSYSRSDYVLPFLPVDGRDVFSIGVASQVLSLFGGTPLGRDLKSCYERLAELMPPAVRLRPEVVMEKLALRAAAFRPVKEETWQAVSESLQRGVGLAIRYHRPGGPPTEERRVKPYSLVVSGRDWMMLALDETDEIVKNFYLARIENARSTGMRYAIPRDFDPEKFFRNTFGIFVGGGKPFRFRVRFSPEISEEIREMQFHPKQKIEKGPDGEAILELPAESLKEARRFVLGYGRDAVALSPPELVEDLRGESAALHRAYSRSAESHGKRQK
;
A
#
# COMPACT_ATOMS: atom_id res chain seq x y z
N VAL A 1 -15.44 34.65 -26.12
CA VAL A 1 -16.78 34.21 -26.53
C VAL A 1 -17.09 32.93 -25.76
N GLY A 2 -18.13 32.93 -24.86
CA GLY A 2 -18.95 31.76 -24.58
C GLY A 2 -18.60 30.87 -23.39
N ARG A 3 -18.43 31.41 -22.17
CA ARG A 3 -18.54 30.62 -20.90
C ARG A 3 -20.01 30.40 -20.51
N LYS A 4 -20.76 29.54 -21.16
CA LYS A 4 -22.18 29.26 -20.81
C LYS A 4 -22.53 27.81 -20.49
N GLY A 5 -21.56 26.87 -20.41
CA GLY A 5 -21.85 25.44 -20.19
C GLY A 5 -21.61 24.91 -18.76
N ALA A 6 -20.71 25.50 -17.99
CA ALA A 6 -20.20 24.89 -16.75
C ALA A 6 -21.05 25.15 -15.48
N PHE A 7 -22.08 25.98 -15.55
CA PHE A 7 -22.88 26.41 -14.39
C PHE A 7 -24.28 25.79 -14.29
N LYS A 8 -24.72 25.02 -15.30
CA LYS A 8 -26.10 24.50 -15.35
C LYS A 8 -26.37 23.31 -14.45
N ASP A 9 -25.36 22.50 -14.11
CA ASP A 9 -25.54 21.24 -13.39
C ASP A 9 -25.27 21.31 -11.88
N ARG A 10 -24.57 22.34 -11.41
CA ARG A 10 -24.36 22.57 -9.96
C ARG A 10 -25.65 22.75 -9.16
N PRO A 11 -26.68 23.46 -9.63
CA PRO A 11 -27.93 23.57 -8.91
C PRO A 11 -28.66 22.22 -8.75
N LEU A 12 -28.68 21.39 -9.77
CA LEU A 12 -29.34 20.07 -9.74
C LEU A 12 -28.70 19.16 -8.68
N TRP A 13 -27.39 19.01 -8.72
CA TRP A 13 -26.66 18.16 -7.77
C TRP A 13 -26.88 18.54 -6.33
N ARG A 14 -26.74 19.81 -6.01
CA ARG A 14 -26.96 20.32 -4.67
C ARG A 14 -28.38 20.02 -4.19
N ARG A 15 -29.34 20.11 -5.07
CA ARG A 15 -30.73 19.78 -4.76
C ARG A 15 -30.90 18.29 -4.50
N LEU A 16 -30.35 17.43 -5.38
CA LEU A 16 -30.43 15.96 -5.20
C LEU A 16 -29.77 15.50 -3.91
N GLN A 17 -28.62 16.07 -3.54
CA GLN A 17 -27.94 15.79 -2.28
C GLN A 17 -28.78 16.22 -1.06
N THR A 18 -29.36 17.41 -1.11
CA THR A 18 -30.22 17.89 -0.02
C THR A 18 -31.45 17.02 0.13
N ILE A 19 -32.12 16.67 -0.97
CA ILE A 19 -33.29 15.76 -0.96
C ILE A 19 -32.90 14.39 -0.39
N HIS A 20 -31.78 13.82 -0.84
CA HIS A 20 -31.26 12.56 -0.33
C HIS A 20 -30.97 12.61 1.17
N HIS A 21 -30.28 13.66 1.62
CA HIS A 21 -29.95 13.84 3.02
C HIS A 21 -31.20 13.93 3.90
N GLU A 22 -32.16 14.75 3.53
CA GLU A 22 -33.41 14.93 4.29
C GLU A 22 -34.21 13.60 4.39
N ILE A 23 -34.27 12.83 3.28
CA ILE A 23 -34.95 11.52 3.28
C ILE A 23 -34.17 10.50 4.12
N LYS A 24 -32.83 10.47 4.00
CA LYS A 24 -31.97 9.48 4.69
C LYS A 24 -31.96 9.68 6.20
N GLU A 25 -32.03 10.93 6.66
CA GLU A 25 -32.13 11.29 8.07
C GLU A 25 -33.53 11.00 8.66
N GLY A 26 -34.45 10.46 7.88
CA GLY A 26 -35.80 10.11 8.34
C GLY A 26 -36.65 11.32 8.68
N ARG A 27 -36.44 12.49 8.05
CA ARG A 27 -37.17 13.72 8.29
C ARG A 27 -38.51 13.82 7.54
N PHE A 28 -38.81 12.85 6.72
CA PHE A 28 -40.04 12.77 5.92
C PHE A 28 -40.32 14.08 5.15
N PRO A 29 -39.40 14.63 4.36
CA PRO A 29 -39.62 15.89 3.67
C PRO A 29 -40.72 15.74 2.63
N ASN A 30 -41.58 16.75 2.48
CA ASN A 30 -42.54 16.82 1.39
C ASN A 30 -42.10 17.79 0.30
N ALA A 31 -42.77 17.74 -0.87
CA ALA A 31 -42.36 18.56 -2.02
C ALA A 31 -42.43 20.07 -1.75
N THR A 32 -43.36 20.52 -0.89
CA THR A 32 -43.50 21.94 -0.53
C THR A 32 -42.37 22.40 0.38
N GLY A 33 -42.04 21.60 1.42
CA GLY A 33 -40.93 21.86 2.31
C GLY A 33 -39.57 21.87 1.62
N LEU A 34 -39.36 20.89 0.74
CA LEU A 34 -38.13 20.82 -0.08
C LEU A 34 -38.03 22.02 -1.03
N ALA A 35 -39.14 22.42 -1.66
CA ALA A 35 -39.18 23.58 -2.56
C ALA A 35 -38.78 24.88 -1.83
N ALA A 36 -39.29 25.07 -0.62
CA ALA A 36 -38.93 26.22 0.22
C ALA A 36 -37.46 26.17 0.68
N ALA A 37 -36.97 25.01 1.12
CA ALA A 37 -35.60 24.84 1.57
C ALA A 37 -34.56 25.01 0.44
N LEU A 38 -34.93 24.67 -0.79
CA LEU A 38 -34.03 24.71 -1.97
C LEU A 38 -34.21 25.98 -2.81
N ASP A 39 -35.16 26.86 -2.46
CA ASP A 39 -35.51 28.07 -3.22
C ASP A 39 -35.84 27.75 -4.69
N VAL A 40 -36.69 26.74 -4.90
CA VAL A 40 -37.18 26.31 -6.22
C VAL A 40 -38.68 26.04 -6.22
N SER A 41 -39.28 25.83 -7.40
CA SER A 41 -40.68 25.44 -7.48
C SER A 41 -40.91 23.98 -7.05
N THR A 42 -42.10 23.66 -6.56
CA THR A 42 -42.52 22.28 -6.26
C THR A 42 -42.44 21.38 -7.50
N LYS A 43 -42.69 21.93 -8.69
CA LYS A 43 -42.52 21.24 -9.98
C LYS A 43 -41.07 20.85 -10.23
N THR A 44 -40.10 21.67 -9.80
CA THR A 44 -38.67 21.37 -9.89
C THR A 44 -38.31 20.23 -8.96
N VAL A 45 -38.81 20.28 -7.71
CA VAL A 45 -38.60 19.20 -6.72
C VAL A 45 -39.18 17.87 -7.23
N GLN A 46 -40.38 17.91 -7.81
CA GLN A 46 -40.99 16.69 -8.34
C GLN A 46 -40.14 16.07 -9.47
N ARG A 47 -39.62 16.90 -10.37
CA ARG A 47 -38.69 16.45 -11.41
C ARG A 47 -37.38 15.89 -10.83
N ASP A 48 -36.87 16.48 -9.77
CA ASP A 48 -35.66 16.00 -9.11
C ASP A 48 -35.92 14.65 -8.40
N LEU A 49 -37.07 14.45 -7.79
CA LEU A 49 -37.51 13.16 -7.22
C LEU A 49 -37.72 12.09 -8.28
N ASP A 50 -38.28 12.45 -9.43
CA ASP A 50 -38.45 11.53 -10.56
C ASP A 50 -37.09 11.14 -11.13
N TYR A 51 -36.15 12.07 -11.20
CA TYR A 51 -34.77 11.79 -11.61
C TYR A 51 -34.08 10.81 -10.62
N LEU A 52 -34.21 11.04 -9.31
CA LEU A 52 -33.69 10.14 -8.30
C LEU A 52 -34.26 8.72 -8.44
N ARG A 53 -35.58 8.59 -8.71
CA ARG A 53 -36.24 7.27 -8.87
C ARG A 53 -35.82 6.57 -10.16
N ASN A 54 -35.90 7.27 -11.28
CA ASN A 54 -35.82 6.65 -12.60
C ASN A 54 -34.38 6.48 -13.08
N GLU A 55 -33.54 7.49 -12.84
CA GLU A 55 -32.16 7.49 -13.34
C GLU A 55 -31.15 6.97 -12.30
N LEU A 56 -31.45 7.17 -11.00
CA LEU A 56 -30.56 6.78 -9.93
C LEU A 56 -31.09 5.62 -9.08
N ALA A 57 -32.19 5.00 -9.53
CA ALA A 57 -32.83 3.84 -8.90
C ALA A 57 -33.08 4.03 -7.38
N ALA A 58 -33.34 5.27 -6.95
CA ALA A 58 -33.61 5.58 -5.55
C ALA A 58 -34.96 5.00 -5.12
N PRO A 59 -35.03 4.17 -4.07
CA PRO A 59 -36.26 3.52 -3.64
C PRO A 59 -37.12 4.49 -2.80
N ILE A 60 -37.53 5.61 -3.40
CA ILE A 60 -38.32 6.67 -2.76
C ILE A 60 -39.79 6.33 -2.77
N GLU A 61 -40.42 6.29 -1.61
CA GLU A 61 -41.86 6.14 -1.40
C GLU A 61 -42.42 7.37 -0.70
N PHE A 62 -43.73 7.59 -0.84
CA PHE A 62 -44.40 8.65 -0.14
C PHE A 62 -45.22 8.05 1.04
N ASP A 63 -44.82 8.39 2.23
CA ASP A 63 -45.48 8.01 3.45
C ASP A 63 -46.66 8.98 3.70
N ARG A 64 -47.89 8.44 3.68
CA ARG A 64 -49.09 9.24 3.86
C ARG A 64 -49.33 9.63 5.32
N GLU A 65 -48.86 8.83 6.29
CA GLU A 65 -49.01 9.13 7.70
C GLU A 65 -48.10 10.27 8.12
N GLN A 66 -46.85 10.24 7.64
CA GLN A 66 -45.84 11.28 7.88
C GLN A 66 -45.94 12.45 6.90
N ASN A 67 -46.80 12.34 5.88
CA ASN A 67 -46.98 13.32 4.81
C ASN A 67 -45.62 13.72 4.13
N GLY A 68 -44.79 12.75 3.89
CA GLY A 68 -43.44 13.00 3.36
C GLY A 68 -42.81 11.82 2.63
N TYR A 69 -41.67 12.06 1.99
CA TYR A 69 -40.91 11.04 1.28
C TYR A 69 -39.96 10.29 2.23
N SER A 70 -39.85 8.98 2.01
CA SER A 70 -38.91 8.08 2.70
C SER A 70 -38.28 7.10 1.71
N TYR A 71 -37.20 6.44 2.12
CA TYR A 71 -36.67 5.30 1.39
C TYR A 71 -37.30 4.00 1.90
N SER A 72 -37.78 3.15 0.99
CA SER A 72 -38.27 1.80 1.35
C SER A 72 -37.15 0.85 1.78
N ARG A 73 -35.87 1.22 1.52
CA ARG A 73 -34.67 0.50 1.99
C ARG A 73 -33.70 1.48 2.58
N SER A 74 -33.20 1.19 3.78
CA SER A 74 -32.25 2.04 4.53
C SER A 74 -30.82 1.99 3.98
N ASP A 75 -30.49 0.99 3.17
CA ASP A 75 -29.16 0.76 2.60
C ASP A 75 -28.87 1.58 1.34
N TYR A 76 -29.86 2.33 0.83
CA TYR A 76 -29.65 3.14 -0.35
C TYR A 76 -28.61 4.25 -0.10
N VAL A 77 -27.64 4.31 -0.98
CA VAL A 77 -26.64 5.38 -1.04
C VAL A 77 -26.75 6.06 -2.39
N LEU A 78 -26.80 7.38 -2.38
CA LEU A 78 -26.78 8.15 -3.63
C LEU A 78 -25.49 7.82 -4.38
N PRO A 79 -25.55 7.33 -5.64
CA PRO A 79 -24.38 6.78 -6.34
C PRO A 79 -23.32 7.83 -6.74
N PHE A 80 -23.29 8.97 -6.06
CA PHE A 80 -22.33 10.03 -6.32
C PHE A 80 -21.66 10.50 -5.05
N LEU A 81 -20.37 10.24 -4.95
CA LEU A 81 -19.48 10.96 -4.04
C LEU A 81 -19.32 12.39 -4.57
N PRO A 82 -19.50 13.42 -3.73
CA PRO A 82 -19.06 14.77 -4.08
C PRO A 82 -17.53 14.77 -4.15
N VAL A 83 -16.99 14.43 -5.32
CA VAL A 83 -15.55 14.44 -5.56
C VAL A 83 -15.17 15.83 -6.02
N ASP A 84 -14.35 16.53 -5.24
CA ASP A 84 -13.80 17.82 -5.62
C ASP A 84 -12.45 17.66 -6.36
N GLY A 85 -11.88 18.79 -6.81
CA GLY A 85 -10.60 18.76 -7.54
C GLY A 85 -9.43 18.28 -6.68
N ARG A 86 -9.51 18.38 -5.35
CA ARG A 86 -8.51 17.88 -4.41
C ARG A 86 -8.57 16.34 -4.27
N ASP A 87 -9.79 15.81 -4.24
CA ASP A 87 -10.00 14.37 -4.19
C ASP A 87 -9.43 13.70 -5.42
N VAL A 88 -9.70 14.28 -6.60
CA VAL A 88 -9.15 13.78 -7.89
C VAL A 88 -7.63 13.84 -7.88
N PHE A 89 -7.05 14.95 -7.44
CA PHE A 89 -5.60 15.08 -7.32
C PHE A 89 -5.04 14.02 -6.36
N SER A 90 -5.66 13.87 -5.19
CA SER A 90 -5.23 12.89 -4.18
C SER A 90 -5.30 11.44 -4.68
N ILE A 91 -6.39 11.08 -5.39
CA ILE A 91 -6.53 9.76 -6.01
C ILE A 91 -5.49 9.58 -7.13
N GLY A 92 -5.22 10.63 -7.92
CA GLY A 92 -4.17 10.62 -8.94
C GLY A 92 -2.78 10.41 -8.34
N VAL A 93 -2.44 11.11 -7.26
CA VAL A 93 -1.18 10.91 -6.53
C VAL A 93 -1.12 9.50 -5.94
N ALA A 94 -2.17 9.02 -5.29
CA ALA A 94 -2.24 7.66 -4.75
C ALA A 94 -2.05 6.61 -5.85
N SER A 95 -2.67 6.78 -7.01
CA SER A 95 -2.48 5.91 -8.18
C SER A 95 -1.01 5.87 -8.63
N GLN A 96 -0.33 7.02 -8.64
CA GLN A 96 1.10 7.10 -8.97
C GLN A 96 1.98 6.44 -7.90
N VAL A 97 1.72 6.69 -6.62
CA VAL A 97 2.45 6.02 -5.52
C VAL A 97 2.28 4.50 -5.62
N LEU A 98 1.08 4.03 -5.90
CA LEU A 98 0.81 2.60 -6.08
C LEU A 98 1.44 2.03 -7.36
N SER A 99 1.65 2.85 -8.41
CA SER A 99 2.40 2.44 -9.60
C SER A 99 3.89 2.19 -9.32
N LEU A 100 4.44 2.73 -8.22
CA LEU A 100 5.79 2.35 -7.75
C LEU A 100 5.87 0.87 -7.35
N PHE A 101 4.75 0.28 -7.01
CA PHE A 101 4.59 -1.16 -6.77
C PHE A 101 4.11 -1.91 -8.02
N GLY A 102 4.35 -1.34 -9.20
CA GLY A 102 3.78 -1.66 -10.51
C GLY A 102 4.16 -3.02 -11.11
N GLY A 103 4.80 -3.88 -10.37
CA GLY A 103 5.01 -5.28 -10.75
C GLY A 103 3.81 -6.20 -10.41
N THR A 104 2.66 -5.64 -10.04
CA THR A 104 1.48 -6.41 -9.66
C THR A 104 0.24 -5.99 -10.47
N PRO A 105 -0.73 -6.88 -10.61
CA PRO A 105 -2.04 -6.55 -11.19
C PRO A 105 -2.75 -5.39 -10.49
N LEU A 106 -2.57 -5.26 -9.18
CA LEU A 106 -3.16 -4.19 -8.37
C LEU A 106 -2.87 -2.79 -8.92
N GLY A 107 -1.64 -2.53 -9.39
CA GLY A 107 -1.27 -1.25 -9.99
C GLY A 107 -2.07 -0.95 -11.26
N ARG A 108 -2.33 -1.97 -12.07
CA ARG A 108 -3.17 -1.87 -13.30
C ARG A 108 -4.64 -1.65 -12.97
N ASP A 109 -5.15 -2.41 -12.00
CA ASP A 109 -6.56 -2.32 -11.56
C ASP A 109 -6.86 -0.95 -10.96
N LEU A 110 -5.95 -0.41 -10.15
CA LEU A 110 -6.07 0.92 -9.56
C LEU A 110 -6.03 2.01 -10.63
N LYS A 111 -5.13 1.88 -11.61
CA LYS A 111 -5.07 2.82 -12.73
C LYS A 111 -6.39 2.79 -13.54
N SER A 112 -6.89 1.60 -13.87
CA SER A 112 -8.16 1.44 -14.56
C SER A 112 -9.35 1.97 -13.74
N CYS A 113 -9.35 1.75 -12.42
CA CYS A 113 -10.36 2.31 -11.53
C CYS A 113 -10.31 3.85 -11.51
N TYR A 114 -9.11 4.43 -11.43
CA TYR A 114 -8.91 5.88 -11.50
C TYR A 114 -9.42 6.46 -12.83
N GLU A 115 -9.09 5.83 -13.96
CA GLU A 115 -9.54 6.27 -15.27
C GLU A 115 -11.07 6.29 -15.37
N ARG A 116 -11.75 5.23 -14.91
CA ARG A 116 -13.22 5.18 -14.85
C ARG A 116 -13.82 6.25 -13.94
N LEU A 117 -13.21 6.48 -12.76
CA LEU A 117 -13.67 7.55 -11.88
C LEU A 117 -13.47 8.93 -12.51
N ALA A 118 -12.36 9.15 -13.20
CA ALA A 118 -12.08 10.41 -13.89
C ALA A 118 -13.08 10.67 -15.04
N GLU A 119 -13.53 9.63 -15.74
CA GLU A 119 -14.55 9.75 -16.79
C GLU A 119 -15.93 10.17 -16.25
N LEU A 120 -16.27 9.73 -15.05
CA LEU A 120 -17.53 10.08 -14.39
C LEU A 120 -17.57 11.53 -13.88
N MET A 121 -16.44 12.23 -13.89
CA MET A 121 -16.37 13.60 -13.37
C MET A 121 -16.83 14.65 -14.37
N PRO A 122 -17.47 15.72 -13.88
CA PRO A 122 -17.81 16.87 -14.72
C PRO A 122 -16.55 17.45 -15.40
N PRO A 123 -16.62 17.88 -16.66
CA PRO A 123 -15.47 18.43 -17.39
C PRO A 123 -14.73 19.58 -16.67
N ALA A 124 -15.45 20.33 -15.84
CA ALA A 124 -14.89 21.45 -15.05
C ALA A 124 -14.00 21.01 -13.88
N VAL A 125 -14.12 19.75 -13.44
CA VAL A 125 -13.38 19.16 -12.32
C VAL A 125 -12.40 18.10 -12.81
N ARG A 126 -12.49 17.71 -14.07
CA ARG A 126 -11.66 16.69 -14.70
C ARG A 126 -10.22 17.20 -14.76
N LEU A 127 -9.46 16.93 -13.70
CA LEU A 127 -7.99 17.02 -13.77
C LEU A 127 -7.54 15.93 -14.73
N ARG A 128 -6.94 16.34 -15.84
CA ARG A 128 -6.34 15.38 -16.76
C ARG A 128 -5.26 14.62 -15.98
N PRO A 129 -5.28 13.28 -15.98
CA PRO A 129 -4.25 12.49 -15.33
C PRO A 129 -2.84 12.94 -15.73
N GLU A 130 -2.69 13.34 -17.01
CA GLU A 130 -1.45 13.82 -17.58
C GLU A 130 -0.89 15.04 -16.83
N VAL A 131 -1.73 15.98 -16.40
CA VAL A 131 -1.30 17.20 -15.68
C VAL A 131 -0.74 16.87 -14.29
N VAL A 132 -1.28 15.82 -13.64
CA VAL A 132 -0.74 15.32 -12.36
C VAL A 132 0.56 14.56 -12.63
N MET A 133 0.60 13.77 -13.71
CA MET A 133 1.76 12.95 -14.09
C MET A 133 2.93 13.79 -14.60
N GLU A 134 2.68 14.88 -15.33
CA GLU A 134 3.73 15.80 -15.79
C GLU A 134 4.46 16.52 -14.65
N LYS A 135 3.75 16.76 -13.54
CA LYS A 135 4.30 17.50 -12.38
C LYS A 135 4.78 16.60 -11.25
N LEU A 136 4.49 15.29 -11.29
CA LEU A 136 4.87 14.31 -10.28
C LEU A 136 5.74 13.23 -10.91
N ALA A 137 7.06 13.43 -10.87
CA ALA A 137 7.99 12.40 -11.30
C ALA A 137 8.28 11.43 -10.16
N LEU A 138 7.67 10.26 -10.18
CA LEU A 138 7.99 9.17 -9.27
C LEU A 138 8.99 8.23 -9.96
N ARG A 139 10.18 8.11 -9.39
CA ARG A 139 11.17 7.13 -9.87
C ARG A 139 10.91 5.80 -9.18
N ALA A 140 10.40 4.85 -9.95
CA ALA A 140 10.36 3.47 -9.49
C ALA A 140 11.80 2.96 -9.35
N ALA A 141 12.12 2.53 -8.14
CA ALA A 141 13.36 1.82 -7.94
C ALA A 141 13.16 0.33 -8.32
N ALA A 142 14.25 -0.45 -8.45
CA ALA A 142 14.18 -1.87 -8.84
C ALA A 142 13.21 -2.67 -7.94
N PHE A 143 12.29 -3.40 -8.53
CA PHE A 143 11.32 -4.25 -7.85
C PHE A 143 11.33 -5.66 -8.46
N ARG A 144 10.75 -6.63 -7.75
CA ARG A 144 10.55 -7.98 -8.26
C ARG A 144 9.14 -8.11 -8.84
N PRO A 145 8.98 -8.39 -10.15
CA PRO A 145 7.66 -8.57 -10.74
C PRO A 145 6.98 -9.80 -10.13
N VAL A 146 5.69 -9.69 -9.88
CA VAL A 146 4.83 -10.78 -9.41
C VAL A 146 3.99 -11.28 -10.57
N LYS A 147 3.95 -12.60 -10.77
CA LYS A 147 3.10 -13.21 -11.80
C LYS A 147 1.63 -12.98 -11.49
N GLU A 148 0.85 -12.77 -12.55
CA GLU A 148 -0.60 -12.56 -12.45
C GLU A 148 -1.29 -13.71 -11.72
N GLU A 149 -0.95 -14.94 -12.11
CA GLU A 149 -1.55 -16.15 -11.54
C GLU A 149 -1.23 -16.29 -10.05
N THR A 150 0.01 -15.92 -9.65
CA THR A 150 0.41 -15.92 -8.24
C THR A 150 -0.37 -14.90 -7.44
N TRP A 151 -0.51 -13.68 -8.00
CA TRP A 151 -1.27 -12.62 -7.36
C TRP A 151 -2.74 -13.01 -7.16
N GLN A 152 -3.37 -13.52 -8.20
CA GLN A 152 -4.77 -13.97 -8.15
C GLN A 152 -4.97 -15.09 -7.14
N ALA A 153 -4.13 -16.14 -7.19
CA ALA A 153 -4.23 -17.26 -6.27
C ALA A 153 -4.11 -16.85 -4.80
N VAL A 154 -3.14 -15.94 -4.48
CA VAL A 154 -2.94 -15.45 -3.12
C VAL A 154 -4.09 -14.53 -2.68
N SER A 155 -4.54 -13.63 -3.55
CA SER A 155 -5.65 -12.72 -3.25
C SER A 155 -6.96 -13.48 -3.02
N GLU A 156 -7.28 -14.47 -3.87
CA GLU A 156 -8.46 -15.31 -3.69
C GLU A 156 -8.38 -16.17 -2.41
N SER A 157 -7.19 -16.70 -2.12
CA SER A 157 -6.96 -17.48 -0.90
C SER A 157 -7.26 -16.67 0.35
N LEU A 158 -6.75 -15.43 0.41
CA LEU A 158 -7.00 -14.50 1.52
C LEU A 158 -8.48 -14.13 1.66
N GLN A 159 -9.16 -13.85 0.53
CA GLN A 159 -10.57 -13.49 0.54
C GLN A 159 -11.47 -14.63 0.99
N ARG A 160 -11.15 -15.88 0.59
CA ARG A 160 -11.97 -17.06 0.86
C ARG A 160 -11.56 -17.84 2.11
N GLY A 161 -10.42 -17.50 2.71
CA GLY A 161 -9.85 -18.27 3.83
C GLY A 161 -9.51 -19.72 3.46
N VAL A 162 -8.89 -19.93 2.29
CA VAL A 162 -8.54 -21.27 1.77
C VAL A 162 -7.03 -21.39 1.60
N GLY A 163 -6.42 -22.47 2.09
CA GLY A 163 -4.99 -22.74 2.02
C GLY A 163 -4.45 -22.86 0.59
N LEU A 164 -3.16 -22.67 0.44
CA LEU A 164 -2.42 -22.81 -0.82
C LEU A 164 -1.35 -23.89 -0.74
N ALA A 165 -1.18 -24.63 -1.83
CA ALA A 165 0.04 -25.37 -2.13
C ALA A 165 0.87 -24.51 -3.08
N ILE A 166 2.11 -24.15 -2.66
CA ILE A 166 3.01 -23.28 -3.41
C ILE A 166 4.31 -24.01 -3.76
N ARG A 167 4.83 -23.70 -4.94
CA ARG A 167 6.23 -24.03 -5.28
C ARG A 167 7.07 -22.79 -5.05
N TYR A 168 7.95 -22.85 -4.06
CA TYR A 168 8.72 -21.70 -3.59
C TYR A 168 10.21 -21.85 -3.86
N HIS A 169 10.80 -20.86 -4.51
CA HIS A 169 12.24 -20.78 -4.77
C HIS A 169 12.95 -19.93 -3.70
N ARG A 170 13.88 -20.57 -2.98
CA ARG A 170 14.75 -19.89 -2.01
C ARG A 170 16.15 -19.69 -2.62
N PRO A 171 16.60 -18.46 -2.88
CA PRO A 171 17.96 -18.20 -3.39
C PRO A 171 19.02 -18.72 -2.43
N GLY A 172 19.97 -19.52 -2.93
CA GLY A 172 21.01 -20.15 -2.13
C GLY A 172 20.56 -21.33 -1.28
N GLY A 173 19.31 -21.78 -1.47
CA GLY A 173 18.74 -22.98 -0.85
C GLY A 173 18.63 -24.13 -1.85
N PRO A 174 17.99 -25.24 -1.43
CA PRO A 174 17.68 -26.36 -2.32
C PRO A 174 16.79 -25.91 -3.49
N PRO A 175 16.68 -26.74 -4.54
CA PRO A 175 15.71 -26.52 -5.61
C PRO A 175 14.32 -26.22 -5.06
N THR A 176 13.48 -25.61 -5.90
CA THR A 176 12.10 -25.25 -5.55
C THR A 176 11.39 -26.33 -4.73
N GLU A 177 10.93 -25.92 -3.54
CA GLU A 177 10.22 -26.81 -2.61
C GLU A 177 8.71 -26.63 -2.74
N GLU A 178 7.97 -27.71 -2.62
CA GLU A 178 6.52 -27.64 -2.48
C GLU A 178 6.16 -27.46 -0.99
N ARG A 179 5.32 -26.46 -0.71
CA ARG A 179 4.88 -26.12 0.65
C ARG A 179 3.39 -25.90 0.68
N ARG A 180 2.76 -26.36 1.75
CA ARG A 180 1.37 -26.02 2.07
C ARG A 180 1.36 -24.88 3.06
N VAL A 181 0.62 -23.81 2.74
CA VAL A 181 0.61 -22.61 3.54
C VAL A 181 -0.81 -22.10 3.73
N LYS A 182 -1.06 -21.44 4.85
CA LYS A 182 -2.30 -20.72 5.16
C LYS A 182 -2.00 -19.23 5.13
N PRO A 183 -2.34 -18.50 4.07
CA PRO A 183 -2.09 -17.07 3.97
C PRO A 183 -2.83 -16.28 5.04
N TYR A 184 -2.12 -15.40 5.77
CA TYR A 184 -2.71 -14.57 6.81
C TYR A 184 -2.80 -13.11 6.39
N SER A 185 -1.80 -12.59 5.66
CA SER A 185 -1.77 -11.20 5.22
C SER A 185 -0.86 -11.01 4.01
N LEU A 186 -1.16 -10.00 3.20
CA LEU A 186 -0.22 -9.41 2.25
C LEU A 186 0.49 -8.23 2.90
N VAL A 187 1.78 -8.14 2.67
CA VAL A 187 2.62 -7.06 3.19
C VAL A 187 3.50 -6.52 2.07
N VAL A 188 3.62 -5.21 2.04
CA VAL A 188 4.59 -4.52 1.19
C VAL A 188 5.71 -4.01 2.09
N SER A 189 6.94 -4.40 1.80
CA SER A 189 8.10 -3.85 2.49
C SER A 189 9.15 -3.46 1.47
N GLY A 190 9.52 -2.19 1.51
CA GLY A 190 10.35 -1.61 0.46
C GLY A 190 9.63 -1.67 -0.89
N ARG A 191 10.00 -2.62 -1.75
CA ARG A 191 9.46 -2.78 -3.12
C ARG A 191 8.96 -4.19 -3.40
N ASP A 192 8.98 -5.02 -2.40
CA ASP A 192 8.63 -6.43 -2.52
C ASP A 192 7.26 -6.71 -1.90
N TRP A 193 6.46 -7.45 -2.63
CA TRP A 193 5.24 -8.03 -2.13
C TRP A 193 5.54 -9.36 -1.45
N MET A 194 5.06 -9.49 -0.23
CA MET A 194 5.21 -10.68 0.58
C MET A 194 3.86 -11.12 1.12
N MET A 195 3.75 -12.42 1.29
CA MET A 195 2.65 -13.06 1.98
C MET A 195 3.16 -13.55 3.34
N LEU A 196 2.52 -13.12 4.42
CA LEU A 196 2.66 -13.80 5.71
C LEU A 196 1.72 -14.99 5.72
N ALA A 197 2.26 -16.18 5.96
CA ALA A 197 1.48 -17.40 5.96
C ALA A 197 2.01 -18.38 6.99
N LEU A 198 1.12 -19.13 7.61
CA LEU A 198 1.49 -20.31 8.40
C LEU A 198 1.98 -21.39 7.43
N ASP A 199 3.23 -21.80 7.58
CA ASP A 199 3.80 -22.96 6.89
C ASP A 199 3.37 -24.22 7.64
N GLU A 200 2.59 -25.09 6.99
CA GLU A 200 2.07 -26.31 7.64
C GLU A 200 3.17 -27.33 7.97
N THR A 201 4.35 -27.22 7.34
CA THR A 201 5.47 -28.13 7.61
C THR A 201 6.14 -27.85 8.94
N ASP A 202 6.34 -26.55 9.23
CA ASP A 202 7.08 -26.11 10.43
C ASP A 202 6.13 -25.57 11.50
N GLU A 203 4.85 -25.43 11.21
CA GLU A 203 3.81 -24.85 12.06
C GLU A 203 4.13 -23.42 12.57
N ILE A 204 4.89 -22.67 11.78
CA ILE A 204 5.27 -21.28 12.10
C ILE A 204 4.85 -20.33 10.97
N VAL A 205 4.53 -19.11 11.35
CA VAL A 205 4.25 -18.04 10.39
C VAL A 205 5.56 -17.57 9.78
N LYS A 206 5.61 -17.57 8.44
CA LYS A 206 6.77 -17.13 7.65
C LYS A 206 6.37 -16.07 6.63
N ASN A 207 7.35 -15.33 6.15
CA ASN A 207 7.19 -14.42 5.04
C ASN A 207 7.63 -15.08 3.72
N PHE A 208 6.77 -15.06 2.74
CA PHE A 208 7.02 -15.58 1.39
C PHE A 208 6.98 -14.43 0.38
N TYR A 209 8.07 -14.21 -0.34
CA TYR A 209 8.07 -13.25 -1.45
C TYR A 209 7.21 -13.76 -2.59
N LEU A 210 6.20 -13.02 -3.01
CA LEU A 210 5.30 -13.44 -4.09
C LEU A 210 6.09 -13.70 -5.38
N ALA A 211 7.08 -12.88 -5.68
CA ALA A 211 7.91 -13.04 -6.87
C ALA A 211 8.76 -14.34 -6.91
N ARG A 212 8.87 -15.03 -5.78
CA ARG A 212 9.58 -16.32 -5.66
C ARG A 212 8.64 -17.53 -5.68
N ILE A 213 7.36 -17.30 -5.76
CA ILE A 213 6.36 -18.36 -5.92
C ILE A 213 6.28 -18.67 -7.41
N GLU A 214 6.72 -19.87 -7.78
CA GLU A 214 6.68 -20.33 -9.17
C GLU A 214 5.27 -20.73 -9.58
N ASN A 215 4.54 -21.37 -8.66
CA ASN A 215 3.17 -21.81 -8.84
C ASN A 215 2.45 -21.76 -7.49
N ALA A 216 1.16 -21.42 -7.53
CA ALA A 216 0.27 -21.44 -6.37
C ALA A 216 -1.06 -22.08 -6.76
N ARG A 217 -1.55 -23.04 -5.97
CA ARG A 217 -2.82 -23.73 -6.19
C ARG A 217 -3.61 -23.79 -4.90
N SER A 218 -4.92 -23.57 -4.99
CA SER A 218 -5.81 -23.75 -3.84
C SER A 218 -5.80 -25.21 -3.37
N THR A 219 -5.72 -25.39 -2.05
CA THR A 219 -5.86 -26.73 -1.44
C THR A 219 -7.31 -27.12 -1.21
N GLY A 220 -8.27 -26.20 -1.36
CA GLY A 220 -9.66 -26.38 -0.99
C GLY A 220 -9.92 -26.42 0.52
N MET A 221 -8.89 -26.45 1.35
CA MET A 221 -9.01 -26.55 2.81
C MET A 221 -9.18 -25.16 3.42
N ARG A 222 -10.26 -24.94 4.14
CA ARG A 222 -10.51 -23.68 4.86
C ARG A 222 -9.65 -23.60 6.11
N TYR A 223 -9.25 -22.38 6.45
CA TYR A 223 -8.55 -22.06 7.68
C TYR A 223 -9.12 -20.77 8.31
N ALA A 224 -8.80 -20.54 9.57
CA ALA A 224 -9.09 -19.28 10.25
C ALA A 224 -7.76 -18.62 10.64
N ILE A 225 -7.69 -17.31 10.47
CA ILE A 225 -6.57 -16.52 10.97
C ILE A 225 -6.77 -16.35 12.48
N PRO A 226 -5.75 -16.62 13.32
CA PRO A 226 -5.83 -16.39 14.76
C PRO A 226 -6.23 -14.93 15.07
N ARG A 227 -7.12 -14.72 16.04
CA ARG A 227 -7.62 -13.37 16.38
C ARG A 227 -6.54 -12.44 16.92
N ASP A 228 -5.49 -12.98 17.49
CA ASP A 228 -4.33 -12.28 18.03
C ASP A 228 -3.20 -12.06 17.00
N PHE A 229 -3.37 -12.57 15.78
CA PHE A 229 -2.43 -12.34 14.70
C PHE A 229 -2.46 -10.88 14.28
N ASP A 230 -1.29 -10.25 14.28
CA ASP A 230 -1.09 -8.87 13.93
C ASP A 230 0.17 -8.76 13.04
N PRO A 231 0.03 -8.40 11.76
CA PRO A 231 1.16 -8.24 10.86
C PRO A 231 2.21 -7.24 11.35
N GLU A 232 1.80 -6.17 12.05
CA GLU A 232 2.73 -5.17 12.58
C GLU A 232 3.57 -5.76 13.72
N LYS A 233 2.98 -6.61 14.54
CA LYS A 233 3.74 -7.32 15.60
C LYS A 233 4.78 -8.25 15.01
N PHE A 234 4.50 -8.83 13.84
CA PHE A 234 5.43 -9.73 13.15
C PHE A 234 6.72 -9.00 12.73
N PHE A 235 6.63 -7.72 12.38
CA PHE A 235 7.79 -6.89 11.98
C PHE A 235 8.31 -5.96 13.07
N ARG A 236 7.81 -6.08 14.30
CA ARG A 236 8.08 -5.11 15.39
C ARG A 236 9.55 -4.87 15.69
N ASN A 237 10.39 -5.86 15.51
CA ASN A 237 11.82 -5.81 15.84
C ASN A 237 12.70 -5.91 14.58
N THR A 238 12.14 -5.71 13.41
CA THR A 238 12.89 -5.67 12.15
C THR A 238 12.80 -4.26 11.58
N PHE A 239 13.87 -3.76 11.01
CA PHE A 239 13.87 -2.48 10.28
C PHE A 239 13.76 -2.70 8.76
N GLY A 240 13.71 -3.94 8.32
CA GLY A 240 13.50 -4.38 6.94
C GLY A 240 12.59 -5.61 6.89
N ILE A 241 12.94 -6.55 6.04
CA ILE A 241 12.07 -7.68 5.65
C ILE A 241 12.56 -9.05 6.15
N PHE A 242 13.70 -9.11 6.80
CA PHE A 242 14.25 -10.37 7.29
C PHE A 242 13.76 -10.65 8.72
N VAL A 243 12.63 -11.33 8.82
CA VAL A 243 12.24 -11.94 10.08
C VAL A 243 13.07 -13.21 10.23
N GLY A 244 14.03 -13.16 11.13
CA GLY A 244 15.05 -14.21 11.25
C GLY A 244 14.65 -15.41 12.08
N GLY A 245 13.52 -15.39 12.79
CA GLY A 245 13.20 -16.42 13.80
C GLY A 245 14.24 -16.50 14.93
N GLY A 246 15.18 -15.57 14.96
CA GLY A 246 16.17 -15.43 16.04
C GLY A 246 15.65 -14.63 17.22
N LYS A 247 16.38 -14.65 18.34
CA LYS A 247 16.09 -13.75 19.45
C LYS A 247 16.34 -12.30 19.02
N PRO A 248 15.40 -11.38 19.29
CA PRO A 248 15.60 -9.97 19.01
C PRO A 248 16.85 -9.44 19.72
N PHE A 249 17.63 -8.65 19.03
CA PHE A 249 18.81 -7.98 19.56
C PHE A 249 18.85 -6.51 19.15
N ARG A 250 19.72 -5.74 19.73
CA ARG A 250 19.99 -4.36 19.31
C ARG A 250 21.40 -4.29 18.77
N PHE A 251 21.58 -3.54 17.70
CA PHE A 251 22.90 -3.27 17.16
C PHE A 251 23.16 -1.77 17.10
N ARG A 252 24.40 -1.40 17.28
CA ARG A 252 24.85 0.00 17.27
C ARG A 252 25.83 0.19 16.13
N VAL A 253 25.63 1.28 15.41
CA VAL A 253 26.44 1.68 14.25
C VAL A 253 26.90 3.11 14.46
N ARG A 254 28.18 3.33 14.28
CA ARG A 254 28.79 4.65 14.25
C ARG A 254 28.93 5.09 12.80
N PHE A 255 28.49 6.28 12.51
CA PHE A 255 28.58 6.91 11.18
C PHE A 255 29.57 8.05 11.19
N SER A 256 30.30 8.21 10.08
CA SER A 256 31.26 9.30 9.92
C SER A 256 30.57 10.67 9.97
N PRO A 257 31.32 11.75 10.31
CA PRO A 257 30.77 13.10 10.36
C PRO A 257 30.12 13.54 9.05
N GLU A 258 30.63 13.05 7.92
CA GLU A 258 30.22 13.42 6.57
C GLU A 258 28.74 13.07 6.28
N ILE A 259 28.25 11.97 6.85
CA ILE A 259 26.86 11.51 6.63
C ILE A 259 26.00 11.57 7.88
N SER A 260 26.56 12.02 9.01
CA SER A 260 25.89 12.04 10.30
C SER A 260 24.60 12.86 10.32
N GLU A 261 24.54 13.95 9.57
CA GLU A 261 23.36 14.80 9.50
C GLU A 261 22.23 14.08 8.75
N GLU A 262 22.52 13.47 7.61
CA GLU A 262 21.56 12.65 6.85
C GLU A 262 21.00 11.52 7.71
N ILE A 263 21.86 10.82 8.47
CA ILE A 263 21.43 9.74 9.37
C ILE A 263 20.49 10.23 10.46
N ARG A 264 20.68 11.46 10.98
CA ARG A 264 19.80 12.05 12.00
C ARG A 264 18.43 12.43 11.46
N GLU A 265 18.33 12.76 10.18
CA GLU A 265 17.08 13.09 9.52
C GLU A 265 16.25 11.84 9.19
N MET A 266 16.87 10.66 9.11
CA MET A 266 16.21 9.44 8.71
C MET A 266 15.56 8.69 9.89
N GLN A 267 14.34 8.21 9.67
CA GLN A 267 13.65 7.31 10.57
C GLN A 267 13.65 5.88 10.03
N PHE A 268 14.65 5.10 10.40
CA PHE A 268 14.78 3.69 9.99
C PHE A 268 13.82 2.77 10.74
N HIS A 269 13.54 3.09 12.01
CA HIS A 269 12.67 2.30 12.86
C HIS A 269 12.04 3.16 13.97
N PRO A 270 10.74 2.94 14.36
CA PRO A 270 10.10 3.73 15.41
C PRO A 270 10.80 3.68 16.78
N LYS A 271 11.57 2.60 17.04
CA LYS A 271 12.32 2.41 18.29
C LYS A 271 13.82 2.69 18.14
N GLN A 272 14.23 3.41 17.09
CA GLN A 272 15.63 3.80 16.94
C GLN A 272 16.05 4.78 18.02
N LYS A 273 17.35 4.77 18.35
CA LYS A 273 17.98 5.81 19.15
C LYS A 273 19.15 6.36 18.37
N ILE A 274 19.30 7.67 18.36
CA ILE A 274 20.43 8.36 17.73
C ILE A 274 21.10 9.25 18.78
N GLU A 275 22.38 9.03 18.96
CA GLU A 275 23.25 9.79 19.87
C GLU A 275 24.30 10.55 19.07
N LYS A 276 24.76 11.69 19.59
CA LYS A 276 25.93 12.36 19.06
C LYS A 276 27.18 11.63 19.56
N GLY A 277 28.01 11.19 18.64
CA GLY A 277 29.35 10.68 18.93
C GLY A 277 30.37 11.82 19.04
N PRO A 278 31.62 11.49 19.37
CA PRO A 278 32.74 12.43 19.33
C PRO A 278 32.93 12.95 17.90
N ASP A 279 33.59 14.10 17.77
CA ASP A 279 34.01 14.68 16.49
C ASP A 279 32.92 14.82 15.39
N GLY A 280 31.65 14.98 15.79
CA GLY A 280 30.53 15.16 14.86
C GLY A 280 29.88 13.87 14.36
N GLU A 281 30.35 12.73 14.78
CA GLU A 281 29.79 11.42 14.43
C GLU A 281 28.33 11.26 14.90
N ALA A 282 27.60 10.33 14.31
CA ALA A 282 26.31 9.84 14.80
C ALA A 282 26.40 8.37 15.21
N ILE A 283 25.80 8.02 16.34
CA ILE A 283 25.67 6.63 16.76
C ILE A 283 24.19 6.26 16.73
N LEU A 284 23.84 5.36 15.82
CA LEU A 284 22.49 4.84 15.65
C LEU A 284 22.37 3.48 16.32
N GLU A 285 21.33 3.31 17.12
CA GLU A 285 20.95 2.03 17.70
C GLU A 285 19.60 1.58 17.13
N LEU A 286 19.57 0.37 16.55
CA LEU A 286 18.40 -0.24 15.95
C LEU A 286 18.11 -1.62 16.54
N PRO A 287 16.82 -2.03 16.64
CA PRO A 287 16.48 -3.42 16.89
C PRO A 287 16.64 -4.24 15.60
N ALA A 288 16.98 -5.52 15.71
CA ALA A 288 17.04 -6.48 14.64
C ALA A 288 16.71 -7.89 15.14
N GLU A 289 16.29 -8.76 14.24
CA GLU A 289 16.14 -10.20 14.47
C GLU A 289 17.07 -11.04 13.57
N SER A 290 17.80 -10.38 12.68
CA SER A 290 18.68 -11.03 11.73
C SER A 290 20.03 -10.31 11.62
N LEU A 291 21.12 -11.02 11.95
CA LEU A 291 22.48 -10.54 11.71
C LEU A 291 22.73 -10.20 10.25
N LYS A 292 22.15 -10.98 9.33
CA LYS A 292 22.25 -10.74 7.88
C LYS A 292 21.65 -9.38 7.46
N GLU A 293 20.58 -8.98 8.10
CA GLU A 293 19.94 -7.68 7.85
C GLU A 293 20.82 -6.54 8.38
N ALA A 294 21.27 -6.65 9.63
CA ALA A 294 22.17 -5.68 10.25
C ALA A 294 23.48 -5.53 9.44
N ARG A 295 24.08 -6.65 9.01
CA ARG A 295 25.26 -6.64 8.13
C ARG A 295 25.02 -5.88 6.83
N ARG A 296 23.94 -6.17 6.12
CA ARG A 296 23.58 -5.49 4.86
C ARG A 296 23.39 -3.99 5.03
N PHE A 297 22.77 -3.62 6.15
CA PHE A 297 22.57 -2.22 6.49
C PHE A 297 23.90 -1.50 6.64
N VAL A 298 24.82 -2.03 7.44
CA VAL A 298 26.14 -1.42 7.66
C VAL A 298 26.95 -1.38 6.35
N LEU A 299 27.00 -2.48 5.61
CA LEU A 299 27.76 -2.55 4.35
C LEU A 299 27.20 -1.59 3.29
N GLY A 300 25.92 -1.22 3.34
CA GLY A 300 25.31 -0.26 2.43
C GLY A 300 25.90 1.14 2.51
N TYR A 301 26.52 1.50 3.63
CA TYR A 301 27.19 2.79 3.85
C TYR A 301 28.71 2.73 3.63
N GLY A 302 29.23 1.54 3.30
CA GLY A 302 30.66 1.36 3.03
C GLY A 302 31.54 1.77 4.21
N ARG A 303 32.54 2.62 3.95
CA ARG A 303 33.51 3.09 4.98
C ARG A 303 32.89 4.04 6.02
N ASP A 304 31.73 4.62 5.69
CA ASP A 304 31.10 5.64 6.53
C ASP A 304 30.30 5.05 7.68
N ALA A 305 30.18 3.70 7.76
CA ALA A 305 29.49 3.01 8.82
C ALA A 305 30.36 1.93 9.47
N VAL A 306 30.44 1.96 10.80
CA VAL A 306 31.18 0.97 11.59
C VAL A 306 30.27 0.40 12.67
N ALA A 307 30.04 -0.91 12.66
CA ALA A 307 29.28 -1.59 13.72
C ALA A 307 30.09 -1.57 15.03
N LEU A 308 29.42 -1.19 16.12
CA LEU A 308 29.98 -1.17 17.47
C LEU A 308 29.54 -2.38 18.31
N SER A 309 28.34 -2.88 18.05
CA SER A 309 27.74 -4.04 18.72
C SER A 309 26.64 -4.68 17.89
N PRO A 310 26.28 -5.95 18.15
CA PRO A 310 26.91 -6.89 19.04
C PRO A 310 28.24 -7.43 18.49
N PRO A 311 29.06 -8.10 19.32
CA PRO A 311 30.36 -8.62 18.86
C PRO A 311 30.29 -9.55 17.66
N GLU A 312 29.24 -10.35 17.56
CA GLU A 312 29.00 -11.29 16.44
C GLU A 312 28.82 -10.55 15.12
N LEU A 313 28.15 -9.39 15.13
CA LEU A 313 27.98 -8.55 13.95
C LEU A 313 29.33 -7.91 13.54
N VAL A 314 30.09 -7.46 14.52
CA VAL A 314 31.41 -6.85 14.26
C VAL A 314 32.37 -7.86 13.63
N GLU A 315 32.38 -9.10 14.13
CA GLU A 315 33.23 -10.15 13.59
C GLU A 315 32.79 -10.59 12.19
N ASP A 316 31.48 -10.74 11.97
CA ASP A 316 30.91 -11.04 10.65
C ASP A 316 31.30 -9.97 9.61
N LEU A 317 31.22 -8.68 9.98
CA LEU A 317 31.62 -7.57 9.11
C LEU A 317 33.14 -7.51 8.86
N ARG A 318 33.99 -7.89 9.83
CA ARG A 318 35.42 -8.04 9.60
C ARG A 318 35.72 -9.11 8.56
N GLY A 319 35.05 -10.25 8.64
CA GLY A 319 35.16 -11.33 7.66
C GLY A 319 34.75 -10.89 6.24
N GLU A 320 33.61 -10.19 6.13
CA GLU A 320 33.11 -9.65 4.86
C GLU A 320 34.07 -8.59 4.28
N SER A 321 34.58 -7.68 5.10
CA SER A 321 35.53 -6.65 4.67
C SER A 321 36.81 -7.27 4.13
N ALA A 322 37.33 -8.30 4.79
CA ALA A 322 38.50 -9.04 4.30
C ALA A 322 38.19 -9.79 3.00
N ALA A 323 36.98 -10.34 2.84
CA ALA A 323 36.56 -11.00 1.59
C ALA A 323 36.43 -9.99 0.45
N LEU A 324 35.85 -8.81 0.70
CA LEU A 324 35.76 -7.72 -0.26
C LEU A 324 37.16 -7.26 -0.70
N HIS A 325 38.06 -7.02 0.24
CA HIS A 325 39.43 -6.64 -0.06
C HIS A 325 40.14 -7.66 -0.97
N ARG A 326 40.03 -8.96 -0.66
CA ARG A 326 40.61 -10.02 -1.52
C ARG A 326 39.98 -10.04 -2.92
N ALA A 327 38.68 -9.83 -3.04
CA ALA A 327 37.99 -9.83 -4.33
C ALA A 327 38.50 -8.69 -5.23
N TYR A 328 38.62 -7.49 -4.71
CA TYR A 328 39.09 -6.32 -5.46
C TYR A 328 40.59 -6.40 -5.77
N SER A 329 41.41 -6.94 -4.88
CA SER A 329 42.85 -7.14 -5.16
C SER A 329 43.09 -8.13 -6.30
N ARG A 330 42.35 -9.24 -6.35
CA ARG A 330 42.42 -10.21 -7.47
C ARG A 330 41.97 -9.62 -8.81
N SER A 331 40.92 -8.78 -8.79
CA SER A 331 40.45 -8.09 -10.00
C SER A 331 41.50 -7.14 -10.56
N ALA A 332 42.25 -6.42 -9.75
CA ALA A 332 43.31 -5.53 -10.18
C ALA A 332 44.43 -6.29 -10.87
N GLU A 333 44.86 -7.45 -10.35
CA GLU A 333 45.87 -8.30 -10.96
C GLU A 333 45.46 -8.90 -12.32
N SER A 334 44.16 -9.22 -12.48
CA SER A 334 43.67 -9.79 -13.75
C SER A 334 43.53 -8.76 -14.86
N HIS A 335 43.27 -7.49 -14.56
CA HIS A 335 43.24 -6.40 -15.54
C HIS A 335 44.64 -5.96 -15.97
N GLY A 336 45.62 -5.96 -15.07
CA GLY A 336 47.01 -5.65 -15.39
C GLY A 336 47.71 -6.69 -16.31
N LYS A 337 47.22 -7.93 -16.34
CA LYS A 337 47.72 -9.00 -17.25
C LYS A 337 47.07 -8.99 -18.63
N ARG A 338 46.01 -8.23 -18.88
CA ARG A 338 45.38 -8.10 -20.22
C ARG A 338 45.83 -6.88 -21.00
N GLN A 339 46.64 -6.01 -20.38
CA GLN A 339 47.19 -4.81 -21.03
C GLN A 339 48.69 -4.94 -21.34
N LYS A 340 49.28 -6.09 -21.16
CA LYS A 340 50.59 -6.47 -21.63
C LYS A 340 50.44 -7.57 -22.73
#